data_a1100475481bda60e05d060f3a329ce2
#
_entry.id   a1100475481bda60e05d060f3a329ce2
#
_cell.length_a   1.000
_cell.length_b   1.000
_cell.length_c   1.000
_cell.angle_alpha   90.00
_cell.angle_beta   90.00
_cell.angle_gamma   90.00
#
_symmetry.space_group_name_H-M   'P 1'
#
loop_
_entity.id
_entity.type
_entity.pdbx_description
1 polymer ?
#
loop_
_entity_poly.entity_id
_entity_poly.type
_entity_poly.pdbx_seq_one_letter_code
_entity_poly.pdbx_strand_id
1 'polypeptide(L)'
;AQQPILFPRGEDTASLEEQATRMLTAYLQSELARPAGQILGVEEQVRGELSSQLPEILGYTDLVFETDEALTVRDFKTAKAKWSQEQAMEQSDQLLLYGHLVRDLIPGKPIRLQFAILTKHKTPQTQVLDVQPSTQRLQRTRRIFESVWKAIQSHNYYPVPSPLNCSGCGYQQQCAAWKG
;
A
#
# COMPACT_ATOMS: atom_id res chain seq x y z
N ALA A 1 -13.15 4.93 27.50
CA ALA A 1 -11.87 4.43 28.01
C ALA A 1 -10.96 4.17 26.82
N GLN A 2 -9.77 4.77 26.78
CA GLN A 2 -8.76 4.45 25.77
C GLN A 2 -8.29 3.01 26.01
N GLN A 3 -8.38 2.17 24.96
CA GLN A 3 -7.81 0.83 25.03
C GLN A 3 -6.28 0.93 25.18
N PRO A 4 -5.66 0.12 26.05
CA PRO A 4 -4.22 0.11 26.18
C PRO A 4 -3.56 -0.33 24.85
N ILE A 5 -2.51 0.37 24.45
CA ILE A 5 -1.70 -0.03 23.30
C ILE A 5 -0.92 -1.29 23.69
N LEU A 6 -1.11 -2.36 22.92
CA LEU A 6 -0.36 -3.60 23.09
C LEU A 6 0.87 -3.59 22.18
N PHE A 7 2.05 -3.66 22.77
CA PHE A 7 3.31 -3.74 22.04
C PHE A 7 3.74 -5.20 21.84
N PRO A 8 4.39 -5.54 20.72
CA PRO A 8 5.10 -6.81 20.59
C PRO A 8 6.15 -7.00 21.68
N ARG A 9 6.54 -8.25 21.92
CA ARG A 9 7.52 -8.57 22.96
C ARG A 9 8.85 -7.85 22.72
N GLY A 10 9.27 -7.03 23.68
CA GLY A 10 10.53 -6.28 23.63
C GLY A 10 10.42 -4.91 22.94
N GLU A 11 9.20 -4.47 22.60
CA GLU A 11 8.93 -3.12 22.11
C GLU A 11 8.17 -2.31 23.15
N ASP A 12 8.43 -1.02 23.17
CA ASP A 12 7.73 -0.01 23.97
C ASP A 12 7.67 1.30 23.17
N THR A 13 6.99 2.29 23.69
CA THR A 13 6.84 3.60 23.04
C THR A 13 8.21 4.22 22.72
N ALA A 14 9.15 4.19 23.66
CA ALA A 14 10.45 4.83 23.50
C ALA A 14 11.29 4.16 22.38
N SER A 15 11.29 2.83 22.34
CA SER A 15 12.01 2.07 21.29
C SER A 15 11.42 2.30 19.89
N LEU A 16 10.10 2.44 19.78
CA LEU A 16 9.42 2.75 18.52
C LEU A 16 9.66 4.19 18.06
N GLU A 17 9.66 5.15 19.01
CA GLU A 17 9.99 6.55 18.71
C GLU A 17 11.43 6.69 18.21
N GLU A 18 12.37 6.02 18.86
CA GLU A 18 13.76 6.00 18.43
C GLU A 18 13.92 5.36 17.04
N GLN A 19 13.23 4.24 16.79
CA GLN A 19 13.22 3.59 15.46
C GLN A 19 12.64 4.52 14.40
N ALA A 20 11.49 5.14 14.67
CA ALA A 20 10.86 6.08 13.73
C ALA A 20 11.78 7.27 13.44
N THR A 21 12.41 7.84 14.47
CA THR A 21 13.35 8.96 14.31
C THR A 21 14.52 8.58 13.41
N ARG A 22 15.14 7.41 13.63
CA ARG A 22 16.23 6.93 12.76
C ARG A 22 15.78 6.75 11.31
N MET A 23 14.61 6.15 11.11
CA MET A 23 14.07 5.92 9.77
C MET A 23 13.74 7.23 9.05
N LEU A 24 13.09 8.17 9.72
CA LEU A 24 12.78 9.49 9.16
C LEU A 24 14.05 10.28 8.84
N THR A 25 15.08 10.21 9.70
CA THR A 25 16.37 10.84 9.44
C THR A 25 17.01 10.27 8.16
N ALA A 26 17.02 8.94 8.02
CA ALA A 26 17.56 8.29 6.82
C ALA A 26 16.75 8.65 5.57
N TYR A 27 15.43 8.75 5.68
CA TYR A 27 14.56 9.22 4.59
C TYR A 27 14.89 10.64 4.17
N LEU A 28 14.95 11.58 5.13
CA LEU A 28 15.23 13.00 4.86
C LEU A 28 16.62 13.24 4.25
N GLN A 29 17.58 12.37 4.55
CA GLN A 29 18.93 12.43 3.98
C GLN A 29 19.03 11.75 2.60
N SER A 30 18.02 11.00 2.19
CA SER A 30 17.98 10.28 0.91
C SER A 30 17.37 11.12 -0.22
N GLU A 31 17.59 10.68 -1.45
CA GLU A 31 16.94 11.26 -2.64
C GLU A 31 15.41 11.03 -2.64
N LEU A 32 14.91 10.10 -1.83
CA LEU A 32 13.47 9.86 -1.72
C LEU A 32 12.69 11.05 -1.17
N ALA A 33 13.32 11.85 -0.31
CA ALA A 33 12.71 13.05 0.27
C ALA A 33 12.61 14.21 -0.73
N ARG A 34 13.29 14.11 -1.88
CA ARG A 34 13.33 15.15 -2.92
C ARG A 34 13.09 14.51 -4.28
N PRO A 35 11.86 14.07 -4.58
CA PRO A 35 11.55 13.51 -5.88
C PRO A 35 11.88 14.51 -6.98
N ALA A 36 12.51 14.04 -8.04
CA ALA A 36 12.75 14.86 -9.22
C ALA A 36 11.40 15.12 -9.92
N GLY A 37 11.07 16.40 -10.14
CA GLY A 37 9.84 16.79 -10.82
C GLY A 37 8.83 17.49 -9.93
N GLN A 38 7.62 17.67 -10.46
CA GLN A 38 6.53 18.37 -9.78
C GLN A 38 5.71 17.37 -8.95
N ILE A 39 5.60 17.62 -7.64
CA ILE A 39 4.67 16.85 -6.79
C ILE A 39 3.24 17.28 -7.14
N LEU A 40 2.41 16.32 -7.47
CA LEU A 40 0.98 16.49 -7.79
C LEU A 40 0.08 16.15 -6.60
N GLY A 41 0.49 15.18 -5.77
CA GLY A 41 -0.28 14.77 -4.61
C GLY A 41 0.56 14.02 -3.57
N VAL A 42 0.23 14.24 -2.30
CA VAL A 42 0.78 13.52 -1.14
C VAL A 42 -0.41 13.08 -0.31
N GLU A 43 -0.52 11.78 0.01
CA GLU A 43 -1.70 11.17 0.64
C GLU A 43 -3.00 11.56 -0.11
N GLU A 44 -2.91 11.58 -1.45
CA GLU A 44 -3.98 12.09 -2.28
C GLU A 44 -5.03 11.01 -2.56
N GLN A 45 -6.29 11.41 -2.44
CA GLN A 45 -7.42 10.56 -2.77
C GLN A 45 -7.56 10.42 -4.28
N VAL A 46 -7.49 9.19 -4.76
CA VAL A 46 -7.75 8.85 -6.16
C VAL A 46 -9.02 8.02 -6.29
N ARG A 47 -9.79 8.31 -7.33
CA ARG A 47 -11.04 7.60 -7.63
C ARG A 47 -11.06 7.22 -9.10
N GLY A 48 -11.74 6.13 -9.40
CA GLY A 48 -11.97 5.74 -10.77
C GLY A 48 -12.68 4.42 -10.93
N GLU A 49 -13.04 4.13 -12.16
CA GLU A 49 -13.71 2.91 -12.54
C GLU A 49 -12.67 1.83 -12.87
N LEU A 50 -12.77 0.68 -12.21
CA LEU A 50 -11.98 -0.50 -12.53
C LEU A 50 -12.75 -1.44 -13.47
N SER A 51 -14.07 -1.46 -13.37
CA SER A 51 -15.00 -2.26 -14.18
C SER A 51 -16.41 -1.73 -14.03
N SER A 52 -17.22 -1.79 -15.08
CA SER A 52 -18.64 -1.42 -15.06
C SER A 52 -19.51 -2.30 -14.11
N GLN A 53 -18.97 -3.40 -13.62
CA GLN A 53 -19.62 -4.28 -12.65
C GLN A 53 -19.32 -3.92 -11.19
N LEU A 54 -18.45 -2.94 -10.96
CA LEU A 54 -18.00 -2.49 -9.65
C LEU A 54 -18.49 -1.06 -9.38
N PRO A 55 -18.69 -0.69 -8.12
CA PRO A 55 -18.75 0.71 -7.75
C PRO A 55 -17.42 1.39 -8.06
N GLU A 56 -17.42 2.70 -8.08
CA GLU A 56 -16.20 3.48 -8.16
C GLU A 56 -15.22 3.05 -7.05
N ILE A 57 -13.97 2.80 -7.43
CA ILE A 57 -12.91 2.43 -6.50
C ILE A 57 -12.29 3.71 -5.94
N LEU A 58 -12.13 3.73 -4.64
CA LEU A 58 -11.45 4.77 -3.89
C LEU A 58 -10.13 4.24 -3.37
N GLY A 59 -9.07 4.99 -3.56
CA GLY A 59 -7.75 4.72 -2.98
C GLY A 59 -7.08 6.01 -2.49
N TYR A 60 -6.01 5.83 -1.73
CA TYR A 60 -5.12 6.92 -1.30
C TYR A 60 -3.72 6.57 -1.72
N THR A 61 -3.11 7.45 -2.51
CA THR A 61 -1.73 7.29 -2.98
C THR A 61 -0.79 8.03 -2.04
N ASP A 62 0.31 7.39 -1.62
CA ASP A 62 1.27 8.05 -0.72
C ASP A 62 1.93 9.26 -1.41
N LEU A 63 2.36 9.09 -2.68
CA LEU A 63 3.01 10.16 -3.44
C LEU A 63 2.77 9.99 -4.94
N VAL A 64 2.31 11.06 -5.58
CA VAL A 64 2.23 11.17 -7.04
C VAL A 64 3.03 12.39 -7.48
N PHE A 65 3.94 12.21 -8.42
CA PHE A 65 4.75 13.30 -8.99
C PHE A 65 5.00 13.10 -10.47
N GLU A 66 5.17 14.21 -11.16
CA GLU A 66 5.38 14.26 -12.59
C GLU A 66 6.82 14.66 -12.92
N THR A 67 7.43 13.95 -13.85
CA THR A 67 8.67 14.34 -14.54
C THR A 67 8.38 14.60 -16.02
N ASP A 68 9.36 15.05 -16.78
CA ASP A 68 9.21 15.18 -18.24
C ASP A 68 8.90 13.84 -18.90
N GLU A 69 9.40 12.74 -18.33
CA GLU A 69 9.31 11.40 -18.92
C GLU A 69 8.06 10.61 -18.49
N ALA A 70 7.58 10.80 -17.24
CA ALA A 70 6.55 9.94 -16.68
C ALA A 70 5.75 10.61 -15.56
N LEU A 71 4.52 10.12 -15.36
CA LEU A 71 3.78 10.27 -14.12
C LEU A 71 4.15 9.11 -13.20
N THR A 72 4.72 9.42 -12.03
CA THR A 72 5.18 8.40 -11.08
C THR A 72 4.24 8.29 -9.89
N VAL A 73 3.80 7.08 -9.62
CA VAL A 73 3.11 6.71 -8.37
C VAL A 73 4.12 5.98 -7.50
N ARG A 74 4.38 6.50 -6.31
CA ARG A 74 5.30 5.92 -5.35
C ARG A 74 4.55 5.58 -4.07
N ASP A 75 4.70 4.34 -3.65
CA ASP A 75 4.13 3.81 -2.42
C ASP A 75 5.26 3.50 -1.42
N PHE A 76 5.14 4.01 -0.19
CA PHE A 76 6.14 3.84 0.85
C PHE A 76 5.88 2.60 1.69
N LYS A 77 6.91 1.78 1.85
CA LYS A 77 6.83 0.58 2.68
C LYS A 77 7.95 0.55 3.71
N THR A 78 7.61 0.17 4.92
CA THR A 78 8.61 -0.15 5.94
C THR A 78 8.81 -1.65 6.03
N ALA A 79 10.05 -2.11 6.07
CA ALA A 79 10.38 -3.54 6.07
C ALA A 79 11.55 -3.87 6.99
N LYS A 80 11.65 -5.15 7.42
CA LYS A 80 12.82 -5.61 8.20
C LYS A 80 14.11 -5.60 7.38
N ALA A 81 14.02 -5.84 6.06
CA ALA A 81 15.15 -5.89 5.14
C ALA A 81 14.75 -5.28 3.79
N LYS A 82 15.73 -5.05 2.92
CA LYS A 82 15.50 -4.70 1.53
C LYS A 82 14.66 -5.77 0.83
N TRP A 83 13.85 -5.35 -0.12
CA TRP A 83 13.05 -6.25 -0.94
C TRP A 83 13.85 -6.72 -2.16
N SER A 84 13.56 -7.93 -2.62
CA SER A 84 13.93 -8.36 -3.95
C SER A 84 12.95 -7.80 -5.00
N GLN A 85 13.34 -7.84 -6.27
CA GLN A 85 12.45 -7.46 -7.36
C GLN A 85 11.21 -8.38 -7.44
N GLU A 86 11.38 -9.68 -7.14
CA GLU A 86 10.29 -10.65 -7.08
C GLU A 86 9.29 -10.29 -5.99
N GLN A 87 9.78 -9.97 -4.79
CA GLN A 87 8.93 -9.54 -3.68
C GLN A 87 8.14 -8.25 -4.03
N ALA A 88 8.79 -7.28 -4.67
CA ALA A 88 8.11 -6.07 -5.14
C ALA A 88 7.01 -6.39 -6.15
N MET A 89 7.27 -7.31 -7.06
CA MET A 89 6.27 -7.77 -8.04
C MET A 89 5.12 -8.53 -7.37
N GLU A 90 5.37 -9.36 -6.37
CA GLU A 90 4.33 -10.07 -5.61
C GLU A 90 3.41 -9.12 -4.86
N GLN A 91 3.93 -8.03 -4.31
CA GLN A 91 3.19 -7.04 -3.54
C GLN A 91 2.56 -5.92 -4.39
N SER A 92 2.67 -6.01 -5.72
CA SER A 92 2.36 -4.89 -6.63
C SER A 92 0.87 -4.63 -6.90
N ASP A 93 -0.04 -5.49 -6.49
CA ASP A 93 -1.46 -5.42 -6.89
C ASP A 93 -2.10 -4.05 -6.52
N GLN A 94 -1.81 -3.52 -5.33
CA GLN A 94 -2.26 -2.18 -4.91
C GLN A 94 -1.67 -1.08 -5.80
N LEU A 95 -0.38 -1.14 -6.05
CA LEU A 95 0.34 -0.12 -6.82
C LEU A 95 -0.08 -0.14 -8.30
N LEU A 96 -0.35 -1.32 -8.87
CA LEU A 96 -0.93 -1.47 -10.21
C LEU A 96 -2.34 -0.85 -10.30
N LEU A 97 -3.15 -1.02 -9.26
CA LEU A 97 -4.46 -0.40 -9.17
C LEU A 97 -4.34 1.13 -9.12
N TYR A 98 -3.45 1.67 -8.29
CA TYR A 98 -3.20 3.11 -8.24
C TYR A 98 -2.74 3.66 -9.59
N GLY A 99 -1.81 2.99 -10.27
CA GLY A 99 -1.40 3.37 -11.61
C GLY A 99 -2.56 3.39 -12.61
N HIS A 100 -3.52 2.46 -12.48
CA HIS A 100 -4.73 2.47 -13.28
C HIS A 100 -5.63 3.68 -12.97
N LEU A 101 -5.80 4.03 -11.69
CA LEU A 101 -6.67 5.13 -11.27
C LEU A 101 -6.10 6.52 -11.63
N VAL A 102 -4.77 6.67 -11.62
CA VAL A 102 -4.13 7.96 -11.94
C VAL A 102 -3.86 8.20 -13.42
N ARG A 103 -4.07 7.21 -14.28
CA ARG A 103 -3.72 7.29 -15.72
C ARG A 103 -4.36 8.46 -16.46
N ASP A 104 -5.54 8.87 -16.01
CA ASP A 104 -6.32 9.93 -16.65
C ASP A 104 -5.97 11.32 -16.11
N LEU A 105 -5.10 11.43 -15.08
CA LEU A 105 -4.62 12.71 -14.57
C LEU A 105 -3.79 13.46 -15.61
N ILE A 106 -2.93 12.74 -16.34
CA ILE A 106 -2.12 13.29 -17.44
C ILE A 106 -2.22 12.33 -18.63
N PRO A 107 -3.23 12.51 -19.50
CA PRO A 107 -3.45 11.63 -20.65
C PRO A 107 -2.23 11.53 -21.55
N GLY A 108 -1.87 10.30 -21.94
CA GLY A 108 -0.76 10.03 -22.85
C GLY A 108 0.63 9.98 -22.21
N LYS A 109 0.78 10.35 -20.95
CA LYS A 109 2.06 10.26 -20.24
C LYS A 109 2.28 8.83 -19.72
N PRO A 110 3.49 8.26 -19.88
CA PRO A 110 3.81 6.94 -19.32
C PRO A 110 3.65 6.93 -17.79
N ILE A 111 3.13 5.84 -17.24
CA ILE A 111 3.01 5.64 -15.80
C ILE A 111 4.22 4.84 -15.30
N ARG A 112 4.92 5.35 -14.30
CA ARG A 112 5.96 4.65 -13.56
C ARG A 112 5.45 4.31 -12.18
N LEU A 113 5.63 3.07 -11.77
CA LEU A 113 5.19 2.55 -10.48
C LEU A 113 6.40 2.20 -9.63
N GLN A 114 6.46 2.72 -8.40
CA GLN A 114 7.63 2.57 -7.54
C GLN A 114 7.23 2.21 -6.12
N PHE A 115 7.93 1.23 -5.54
CA PHE A 115 8.01 1.10 -4.09
C PHE A 115 9.23 1.84 -3.56
N ALA A 116 9.03 2.62 -2.51
CA ALA A 116 10.09 3.21 -1.71
C ALA A 116 10.17 2.45 -0.37
N ILE A 117 11.21 1.67 -0.19
CA ILE A 117 11.37 0.82 0.99
C ILE A 117 12.29 1.50 2.00
N LEU A 118 11.83 1.60 3.26
CA LEU A 118 12.65 2.03 4.39
C LEU A 118 12.84 0.83 5.33
N THR A 119 14.10 0.48 5.60
CA THR A 119 14.37 -0.68 6.46
C THR A 119 14.35 -0.30 7.95
N LYS A 120 13.80 -1.21 8.79
CA LYS A 120 13.72 -1.07 10.26
C LYS A 120 15.01 -1.49 10.97
N HIS A 121 16.16 -1.34 10.33
CA HIS A 121 17.46 -1.66 10.91
C HIS A 121 17.96 -0.58 11.88
N LYS A 122 18.98 -0.90 12.69
CA LYS A 122 19.69 0.09 13.52
C LYS A 122 20.30 1.21 12.65
N THR A 123 20.77 0.84 11.46
CA THR A 123 21.16 1.79 10.40
C THR A 123 20.15 1.63 9.27
N PRO A 124 19.06 2.43 9.23
CA PRO A 124 18.05 2.31 8.19
C PRO A 124 18.63 2.60 6.81
N GLN A 125 18.13 1.88 5.83
CA GLN A 125 18.49 2.08 4.43
C GLN A 125 17.22 2.36 3.63
N THR A 126 17.37 3.15 2.57
CA THR A 126 16.32 3.39 1.58
C THR A 126 16.59 2.58 0.32
N GLN A 127 15.53 2.22 -0.38
CA GLN A 127 15.59 1.50 -1.64
C GLN A 127 14.40 1.92 -2.50
N VAL A 128 14.61 2.10 -3.81
CA VAL A 128 13.55 2.24 -4.80
C VAL A 128 13.51 1.01 -5.66
N LEU A 129 12.32 0.48 -5.90
CA LEU A 129 12.07 -0.63 -6.80
C LEU A 129 11.00 -0.23 -7.79
N ASP A 130 11.33 -0.26 -9.08
CA ASP A 130 10.36 -0.08 -10.14
C ASP A 130 9.52 -1.34 -10.30
N VAL A 131 8.20 -1.16 -10.40
CA VAL A 131 7.25 -2.22 -10.70
C VAL A 131 6.81 -2.08 -12.14
N GLN A 132 7.01 -3.15 -12.89
CA GLN A 132 6.56 -3.17 -14.29
C GLN A 132 5.04 -3.28 -14.36
N PRO A 133 4.36 -2.41 -15.13
CA PRO A 133 2.94 -2.56 -15.39
C PRO A 133 2.61 -3.94 -15.94
N SER A 134 1.58 -4.58 -15.40
CA SER A 134 1.14 -5.90 -15.83
C SER A 134 -0.36 -5.93 -16.03
N THR A 135 -0.77 -5.93 -17.30
CA THR A 135 -2.18 -6.06 -17.69
C THR A 135 -2.80 -7.34 -17.12
N GLN A 136 -2.06 -8.44 -17.13
CA GLN A 136 -2.54 -9.72 -16.61
C GLN A 136 -2.80 -9.65 -15.10
N ARG A 137 -1.90 -9.05 -14.31
CA ARG A 137 -2.09 -8.86 -12.87
C ARG A 137 -3.25 -7.92 -12.58
N LEU A 138 -3.35 -6.79 -13.28
CA LEU A 138 -4.46 -5.87 -13.13
C LEU A 138 -5.80 -6.53 -13.44
N GLN A 139 -5.88 -7.36 -14.48
CA GLN A 139 -7.08 -8.14 -14.80
C GLN A 139 -7.41 -9.16 -13.70
N ARG A 140 -6.40 -9.81 -13.09
CA ARG A 140 -6.60 -10.70 -11.95
C ARG A 140 -7.15 -9.92 -10.76
N THR A 141 -6.56 -8.80 -10.42
CA THR A 141 -7.03 -7.90 -9.34
C THR A 141 -8.48 -7.49 -9.59
N ARG A 142 -8.83 -7.06 -10.81
CA ARG A 142 -10.21 -6.73 -11.18
C ARG A 142 -11.18 -7.89 -10.90
N ARG A 143 -10.88 -9.11 -11.31
CA ARG A 143 -11.72 -10.29 -11.06
C ARG A 143 -11.90 -10.57 -9.57
N ILE A 144 -10.86 -10.35 -8.76
CA ILE A 144 -10.95 -10.47 -7.30
C ILE A 144 -11.94 -9.45 -6.75
N PHE A 145 -11.84 -8.18 -7.15
CA PHE A 145 -12.77 -7.13 -6.74
C PHE A 145 -14.20 -7.45 -7.15
N GLU A 146 -14.44 -7.90 -8.38
CA GLU A 146 -15.76 -8.32 -8.86
C GLU A 146 -16.33 -9.48 -8.03
N SER A 147 -15.51 -10.45 -7.67
CA SER A 147 -15.92 -11.59 -6.84
C SER A 147 -16.26 -11.17 -5.41
N VAL A 148 -15.43 -10.30 -4.82
CA VAL A 148 -15.67 -9.74 -3.48
C VAL A 148 -16.95 -8.89 -3.49
N TRP A 149 -17.14 -8.06 -4.51
CA TRP A 149 -18.36 -7.24 -4.64
C TRP A 149 -19.63 -8.08 -4.74
N LYS A 150 -19.60 -9.15 -5.54
CA LYS A 150 -20.72 -10.12 -5.61
C LYS A 150 -21.00 -10.75 -4.25
N ALA A 151 -19.97 -11.14 -3.50
CA ALA A 151 -20.14 -11.68 -2.15
C ALA A 151 -20.78 -10.66 -1.20
N ILE A 152 -20.36 -9.40 -1.25
CA ILE A 152 -20.94 -8.30 -0.47
C ILE A 152 -22.43 -8.11 -0.81
N GLN A 153 -22.77 -8.04 -2.10
CA GLN A 153 -24.15 -7.87 -2.57
C GLN A 153 -25.05 -9.05 -2.16
N SER A 154 -24.48 -10.26 -2.09
CA SER A 154 -25.20 -11.49 -1.69
C SER A 154 -25.19 -11.70 -0.18
N HIS A 155 -24.69 -10.75 0.62
CA HIS A 155 -24.51 -10.89 2.08
C HIS A 155 -23.73 -12.14 2.49
N ASN A 156 -22.82 -12.60 1.62
CA ASN A 156 -22.00 -13.77 1.85
C ASN A 156 -20.69 -13.36 2.55
N TYR A 157 -20.73 -13.36 3.87
CA TYR A 157 -19.58 -13.03 4.70
C TYR A 157 -19.14 -14.25 5.48
N TYR A 158 -17.83 -14.46 5.56
CA TYR A 158 -17.26 -15.54 6.36
C TYR A 158 -15.95 -15.09 7.04
N PRO A 159 -15.69 -15.56 8.25
CA PRO A 159 -14.44 -15.27 8.92
C PRO A 159 -13.26 -15.97 8.23
N VAL A 160 -12.12 -15.28 8.21
CA VAL A 160 -10.85 -15.84 7.72
C VAL A 160 -9.85 -15.85 8.88
N PRO A 161 -9.99 -16.78 9.84
CA PRO A 161 -9.14 -16.83 11.02
C PRO A 161 -7.72 -17.24 10.63
N SER A 162 -6.74 -16.48 11.11
CA SER A 162 -5.33 -16.84 11.04
C SER A 162 -4.58 -16.18 12.19
N PRO A 163 -3.43 -16.72 12.63
CA PRO A 163 -2.63 -16.08 13.68
C PRO A 163 -2.26 -14.64 13.35
N LEU A 164 -1.99 -14.32 12.07
CA LEU A 164 -1.65 -12.96 11.63
C LEU A 164 -2.86 -12.05 11.61
N ASN A 165 -4.00 -12.50 11.10
CA ASN A 165 -5.20 -11.67 10.98
C ASN A 165 -5.87 -11.44 12.32
N CYS A 166 -5.79 -12.41 13.25
CA CYS A 166 -6.51 -12.37 14.51
C CYS A 166 -5.77 -11.64 15.63
N SER A 167 -4.44 -11.56 15.60
CA SER A 167 -3.63 -11.03 16.72
C SER A 167 -3.96 -9.59 17.10
N GLY A 168 -4.42 -8.75 16.18
CA GLY A 168 -4.81 -7.35 16.41
C GLY A 168 -6.22 -7.02 15.92
N CYS A 169 -7.06 -8.02 15.66
CA CYS A 169 -8.38 -7.82 15.06
C CYS A 169 -9.39 -7.31 16.08
N GLY A 170 -9.97 -6.14 15.85
CA GLY A 170 -11.03 -5.56 16.69
C GLY A 170 -12.37 -6.31 16.63
N TYR A 171 -12.53 -7.26 15.70
CA TYR A 171 -13.76 -8.03 15.47
C TYR A 171 -13.70 -9.49 15.94
N GLN A 172 -12.77 -9.82 16.85
CA GLN A 172 -12.59 -11.21 17.33
C GLN A 172 -13.87 -11.79 17.95
N GLN A 173 -14.60 -10.99 18.75
CA GLN A 173 -15.84 -11.44 19.38
C GLN A 173 -16.94 -11.73 18.36
N GLN A 174 -17.13 -10.85 17.39
CA GLN A 174 -18.11 -11.02 16.32
C GLN A 174 -17.76 -12.24 15.44
N CYS A 175 -16.47 -12.39 15.13
CA CYS A 175 -15.95 -13.52 14.38
C CYS A 175 -16.17 -14.85 15.11
N ALA A 176 -15.94 -14.91 16.41
CA ALA A 176 -16.18 -16.10 17.22
C ALA A 176 -17.67 -16.42 17.38
N ALA A 177 -18.54 -15.42 17.32
CA ALA A 177 -19.99 -15.59 17.40
C ALA A 177 -20.66 -15.97 16.05
N TRP A 178 -19.91 -15.92 14.96
CA TRP A 178 -20.43 -16.24 13.63
C TRP A 178 -20.78 -17.73 13.52
N LYS A 179 -22.00 -18.03 13.06
CA LYS A 179 -22.56 -19.40 13.02
C LYS A 179 -22.72 -19.94 11.60
N GLY A 180 -22.33 -19.20 10.55
CA GLY A 180 -22.53 -19.54 9.16
C GLY A 180 -23.77 -18.93 8.55
#